data_2d38de64e350364215dd7a7855c0e037
#
_entry.id   2d38de64e350364215dd7a7855c0e037
#
_cell.length_a   1.000
_cell.length_b   1.000
_cell.length_c   1.000
_cell.angle_alpha   90.00
_cell.angle_beta   90.00
_cell.angle_gamma   90.00
#
_symmetry.space_group_name_H-M   'P 1'
#
loop_
_entity.id
_entity.type
_entity.pdbx_description
1 polymer ?
#
loop_
_entity_poly.entity_id
_entity_poly.type
_entity_poly.pdbx_seq_one_letter_code
_entity_poly.pdbx_strand_id
1 'polypeptide(L)'
;MKYMDIHSHTYYSGCGKDEPHVIIDKAIESGIKLFGICDHNYGIGQRKEEYSKLINSLKKEYEGKITLLCGIEISVIPEKYDMTEDDYKLFDYCLIENPDSEGKISEHNLFEFLESIKIKKGIAHTDLFAAAEKRNMAPEEFFKRLADTGTFWEMNVNYDSIHSYREHEYVKRFFESETQQKIIKDSGVYVSIGFDGHRIEDYLGDRVIEYNKKLEQTGVKTADLLF
;
A
#
# COMPACT_ATOMS: atom_id res chain seq x y z
N MET A 1 4.09 6.89 -16.52
CA MET A 1 3.58 6.26 -15.28
C MET A 1 2.16 5.74 -15.53
N LYS A 2 1.81 4.56 -15.04
CA LYS A 2 0.41 4.12 -14.96
C LYS A 2 -0.23 4.78 -13.73
N TYR A 3 -1.40 5.37 -13.89
CA TYR A 3 -2.14 5.85 -12.71
C TYR A 3 -2.57 4.66 -11.86
N MET A 4 -2.15 4.66 -10.61
CA MET A 4 -2.29 3.55 -9.70
C MET A 4 -3.12 3.90 -8.46
N ASP A 5 -3.84 2.91 -7.98
CA ASP A 5 -4.36 2.80 -6.62
C ASP A 5 -4.13 1.35 -6.18
N ILE A 6 -3.18 1.12 -5.27
CA ILE A 6 -2.83 -0.23 -4.84
C ILE A 6 -3.19 -0.52 -3.39
N HIS A 7 -4.20 0.19 -2.87
CA HIS A 7 -4.74 -0.05 -1.52
C HIS A 7 -6.24 0.15 -1.50
N SER A 8 -6.98 -0.94 -1.57
CA SER A 8 -8.44 -0.94 -1.47
C SER A 8 -8.93 -2.21 -0.78
N HIS A 9 -9.97 -2.09 0.04
CA HIS A 9 -10.56 -3.16 0.81
C HIS A 9 -11.89 -3.61 0.24
N THR A 10 -12.16 -4.91 0.40
CA THR A 10 -13.43 -5.54 0.08
C THR A 10 -14.13 -6.04 1.35
N TYR A 11 -15.27 -6.67 1.19
CA TYR A 11 -15.97 -7.33 2.31
C TYR A 11 -15.12 -8.41 3.01
N TYR A 12 -14.02 -8.88 2.40
CA TYR A 12 -13.10 -9.84 3.04
C TYR A 12 -12.37 -9.28 4.23
N SER A 13 -12.07 -7.98 4.25
CA SER A 13 -11.46 -7.30 5.40
C SER A 13 -12.37 -7.19 6.62
N GLY A 14 -13.69 -7.32 6.44
CA GLY A 14 -14.68 -7.04 7.45
C GLY A 14 -14.96 -5.54 7.68
N CYS A 15 -13.99 -4.65 7.42
CA CYS A 15 -14.17 -3.19 7.41
C CYS A 15 -14.64 -2.68 6.04
N GLY A 16 -14.19 -3.28 4.93
CA GLY A 16 -14.70 -3.04 3.59
C GLY A 16 -16.14 -3.56 3.44
N LYS A 17 -16.90 -2.99 2.49
CA LYS A 17 -18.34 -3.28 2.33
C LYS A 17 -18.68 -3.91 0.98
N ASP A 18 -17.88 -3.63 -0.03
CA ASP A 18 -18.24 -3.91 -1.40
C ASP A 18 -17.61 -5.20 -1.93
N GLU A 19 -18.26 -5.79 -2.93
CA GLU A 19 -17.73 -6.91 -3.69
C GLU A 19 -16.53 -6.46 -4.54
N PRO A 20 -15.52 -7.33 -4.75
CA PRO A 20 -14.33 -6.96 -5.51
C PRO A 20 -14.61 -6.38 -6.91
N HIS A 21 -15.57 -6.96 -7.66
CA HIS A 21 -15.89 -6.49 -9.01
C HIS A 21 -16.45 -5.06 -9.00
N VAL A 22 -17.23 -4.68 -7.97
CA VAL A 22 -17.82 -3.33 -7.85
C VAL A 22 -16.72 -2.26 -7.72
N ILE A 23 -15.71 -2.52 -6.87
CA ILE A 23 -14.63 -1.57 -6.68
C ILE A 23 -13.68 -1.54 -7.88
N ILE A 24 -13.47 -2.68 -8.57
CA ILE A 24 -12.66 -2.73 -9.80
C ILE A 24 -13.33 -1.90 -10.90
N ASP A 25 -14.63 -2.06 -11.12
CA ASP A 25 -15.38 -1.29 -12.11
C ASP A 25 -15.29 0.20 -11.82
N LYS A 26 -15.40 0.59 -10.55
CA LYS A 26 -15.25 1.99 -10.13
C LYS A 26 -13.84 2.54 -10.39
N ALA A 27 -12.80 1.76 -10.14
CA ALA A 27 -11.41 2.13 -10.44
C ALA A 27 -11.23 2.35 -11.96
N ILE A 28 -11.79 1.46 -12.79
CA ILE A 28 -11.76 1.60 -14.26
C ILE A 28 -12.47 2.87 -14.71
N GLU A 29 -13.70 3.13 -14.22
CA GLU A 29 -14.45 4.34 -14.50
C GLU A 29 -13.69 5.60 -14.13
N SER A 30 -12.94 5.56 -13.03
CA SER A 30 -12.08 6.66 -12.56
C SER A 30 -10.79 6.83 -13.38
N GLY A 31 -10.49 5.92 -14.31
CA GLY A 31 -9.30 6.00 -15.16
C GLY A 31 -8.03 5.40 -14.57
N ILE A 32 -8.14 4.66 -13.47
CA ILE A 32 -7.03 3.90 -12.86
C ILE A 32 -6.58 2.80 -13.83
N LYS A 33 -5.28 2.54 -13.92
CA LYS A 33 -4.67 1.54 -14.81
C LYS A 33 -3.96 0.42 -14.09
N LEU A 34 -3.55 0.64 -12.85
CA LEU A 34 -2.96 -0.35 -11.95
C LEU A 34 -3.75 -0.30 -10.64
N PHE A 35 -4.47 -1.36 -10.31
CA PHE A 35 -5.34 -1.41 -9.14
C PHE A 35 -5.00 -2.61 -8.26
N GLY A 36 -4.90 -2.38 -6.97
CA GLY A 36 -4.62 -3.41 -5.97
C GLY A 36 -5.77 -3.59 -5.00
N ILE A 37 -6.30 -4.81 -4.90
CA ILE A 37 -7.17 -5.21 -3.78
C ILE A 37 -6.27 -5.76 -2.69
N CYS A 38 -6.34 -5.17 -1.49
CA CYS A 38 -5.38 -5.37 -0.42
C CYS A 38 -6.07 -5.48 0.94
N ASP A 39 -6.86 -6.53 1.11
CA ASP A 39 -7.64 -6.78 2.33
C ASP A 39 -6.74 -7.13 3.52
N HIS A 40 -7.17 -6.80 4.74
CA HIS A 40 -6.44 -7.12 5.97
C HIS A 40 -6.27 -8.63 6.18
N ASN A 41 -5.05 -9.07 6.50
CA ASN A 41 -4.74 -10.46 6.81
C ASN A 41 -5.67 -11.06 7.88
N TYR A 42 -5.90 -10.33 8.96
CA TYR A 42 -6.78 -10.79 10.05
C TYR A 42 -8.28 -10.81 9.67
N GLY A 43 -8.71 -9.98 8.72
CA GLY A 43 -10.07 -10.02 8.17
C GLY A 43 -10.30 -11.22 7.27
N ILE A 44 -9.35 -11.51 6.41
CA ILE A 44 -9.35 -12.71 5.55
C ILE A 44 -9.23 -13.99 6.39
N GLY A 45 -8.37 -13.98 7.40
CA GLY A 45 -8.10 -15.11 8.29
C GLY A 45 -7.69 -16.36 7.52
N GLN A 46 -8.35 -17.48 7.77
CA GLN A 46 -8.06 -18.77 7.13
C GLN A 46 -8.50 -18.88 5.67
N ARG A 47 -9.15 -17.86 5.11
CA ARG A 47 -9.64 -17.85 3.72
C ARG A 47 -8.64 -17.31 2.71
N LYS A 48 -7.35 -17.20 3.03
CA LYS A 48 -6.32 -16.61 2.17
C LYS A 48 -6.23 -17.25 0.78
N GLU A 49 -6.30 -18.57 0.70
CA GLU A 49 -6.32 -19.27 -0.58
C GLU A 49 -7.59 -18.99 -1.41
N GLU A 50 -8.76 -18.97 -0.76
CA GLU A 50 -10.04 -18.67 -1.41
C GLU A 50 -10.00 -17.24 -1.98
N TYR A 51 -9.60 -16.28 -1.16
CA TYR A 51 -9.43 -14.89 -1.54
C TYR A 51 -8.47 -14.74 -2.73
N SER A 52 -7.28 -15.32 -2.64
CA SER A 52 -6.28 -15.25 -3.72
C SER A 52 -6.81 -15.88 -5.01
N LYS A 53 -7.51 -17.02 -4.95
CA LYS A 53 -8.14 -17.66 -6.12
C LYS A 53 -9.19 -16.77 -6.76
N LEU A 54 -10.01 -16.09 -5.96
CA LEU A 54 -11.03 -15.15 -6.45
C LEU A 54 -10.35 -13.98 -7.18
N ILE A 55 -9.40 -13.28 -6.54
CA ILE A 55 -8.76 -12.13 -7.17
C ILE A 55 -7.98 -12.51 -8.43
N ASN A 56 -7.32 -13.68 -8.44
CA ASN A 56 -6.65 -14.20 -9.64
C ASN A 56 -7.62 -14.59 -10.76
N SER A 57 -8.86 -14.97 -10.44
CA SER A 57 -9.92 -15.15 -11.44
C SER A 57 -10.33 -13.80 -12.05
N LEU A 58 -10.52 -12.78 -11.21
CA LEU A 58 -10.86 -11.43 -11.66
C LEU A 58 -9.74 -10.79 -12.50
N LYS A 59 -8.46 -11.06 -12.21
CA LYS A 59 -7.37 -10.61 -13.09
C LYS A 59 -7.56 -11.06 -14.54
N LYS A 60 -8.03 -12.30 -14.76
CA LYS A 60 -8.28 -12.82 -16.10
C LYS A 60 -9.51 -12.19 -16.73
N GLU A 61 -10.57 -11.96 -15.94
CA GLU A 61 -11.82 -11.33 -16.42
C GLU A 61 -11.61 -9.88 -16.85
N TYR A 62 -10.75 -9.16 -16.14
CA TYR A 62 -10.45 -7.76 -16.39
C TYR A 62 -9.20 -7.53 -17.24
N GLU A 63 -8.62 -8.60 -17.80
CA GLU A 63 -7.45 -8.50 -18.68
C GLU A 63 -7.68 -7.53 -19.84
N GLY A 64 -6.72 -6.66 -20.09
CA GLY A 64 -6.81 -5.63 -21.13
C GLY A 64 -7.60 -4.37 -20.71
N LYS A 65 -8.35 -4.40 -19.61
CA LYS A 65 -9.07 -3.22 -19.07
C LYS A 65 -8.26 -2.50 -17.99
N ILE A 66 -7.73 -3.28 -17.04
CA ILE A 66 -6.92 -2.79 -15.92
C ILE A 66 -5.87 -3.83 -15.53
N THR A 67 -4.72 -3.40 -15.04
CA THR A 67 -3.77 -4.31 -14.37
C THR A 67 -4.23 -4.48 -12.93
N LEU A 68 -4.77 -5.65 -12.59
CA LEU A 68 -5.26 -5.96 -11.25
C LEU A 68 -4.19 -6.72 -10.45
N LEU A 69 -3.99 -6.35 -9.20
CA LEU A 69 -3.06 -6.99 -8.26
C LEU A 69 -3.83 -7.62 -7.10
N CYS A 70 -3.37 -8.80 -6.69
CA CYS A 70 -3.80 -9.47 -5.47
C CYS A 70 -2.85 -9.10 -4.34
N GLY A 71 -3.23 -8.15 -3.51
CA GLY A 71 -2.47 -7.70 -2.35
C GLY A 71 -2.99 -8.28 -1.04
N ILE A 72 -2.24 -8.06 0.01
CA ILE A 72 -2.65 -8.29 1.39
C ILE A 72 -2.08 -7.22 2.31
N GLU A 73 -2.92 -6.62 3.14
CA GLU A 73 -2.46 -5.69 4.16
C GLU A 73 -2.21 -6.44 5.47
N ILE A 74 -1.00 -6.30 6.01
CA ILE A 74 -0.50 -7.09 7.13
C ILE A 74 -0.33 -6.19 8.35
N SER A 75 -1.13 -6.45 9.37
CA SER A 75 -0.88 -5.85 10.68
C SER A 75 0.24 -6.59 11.40
N VAL A 76 1.19 -5.84 11.95
CA VAL A 76 2.28 -6.40 12.78
C VAL A 76 1.91 -6.54 14.25
N ILE A 77 0.73 -6.08 14.65
CA ILE A 77 0.20 -6.22 16.01
C ILE A 77 0.01 -7.71 16.33
N PRO A 78 0.48 -8.22 17.48
CA PRO A 78 0.51 -9.66 17.77
C PRO A 78 -0.82 -10.38 17.57
N GLU A 79 -1.90 -9.79 18.06
CA GLU A 79 -3.25 -10.38 18.00
C GLU A 79 -3.84 -10.43 16.58
N LYS A 80 -3.27 -9.65 15.67
CA LYS A 80 -3.72 -9.54 14.28
C LYS A 80 -2.80 -10.21 13.27
N TYR A 81 -1.54 -10.46 13.64
CA TYR A 81 -0.57 -11.07 12.74
C TYR A 81 -0.80 -12.59 12.65
N ASP A 82 -1.14 -13.08 11.46
CA ASP A 82 -1.41 -14.50 11.20
C ASP A 82 -0.77 -15.00 9.89
N MET A 83 0.35 -14.42 9.47
CA MET A 83 1.03 -14.75 8.22
C MET A 83 2.10 -15.83 8.42
N THR A 84 2.10 -16.81 7.54
CA THR A 84 3.16 -17.81 7.37
C THR A 84 3.98 -17.52 6.10
N GLU A 85 5.15 -18.17 5.96
CA GLU A 85 5.96 -18.03 4.73
C GLU A 85 5.22 -18.52 3.47
N ASP A 86 4.34 -19.51 3.60
CA ASP A 86 3.57 -20.02 2.47
C ASP A 86 2.42 -19.08 2.10
N ASP A 87 1.82 -18.39 3.06
CA ASP A 87 0.77 -17.41 2.80
C ASP A 87 1.25 -16.30 1.85
N TYR A 88 2.49 -15.82 2.02
CA TYR A 88 3.03 -14.78 1.16
C TYR A 88 3.04 -15.15 -0.33
N LYS A 89 3.20 -16.44 -0.66
CA LYS A 89 3.24 -16.93 -2.05
C LYS A 89 1.91 -16.80 -2.79
N LEU A 90 0.82 -16.55 -2.05
CA LEU A 90 -0.53 -16.38 -2.60
C LEU A 90 -0.75 -14.98 -3.19
N PHE A 91 0.13 -14.02 -2.90
CA PHE A 91 -0.07 -12.60 -3.19
C PHE A 91 1.01 -12.03 -4.12
N ASP A 92 0.65 -11.03 -4.91
CA ASP A 92 1.62 -10.30 -5.74
C ASP A 92 2.48 -9.35 -4.91
N TYR A 93 1.89 -8.81 -3.82
CA TYR A 93 2.54 -7.88 -2.89
C TYR A 93 1.84 -7.88 -1.54
N CYS A 94 2.51 -7.27 -0.56
CA CYS A 94 1.87 -6.92 0.70
C CYS A 94 2.11 -5.44 1.06
N LEU A 95 1.18 -4.89 1.82
CA LEU A 95 1.33 -3.63 2.54
C LEU A 95 1.47 -3.94 4.03
N ILE A 96 2.38 -3.23 4.71
CA ILE A 96 2.64 -3.43 6.14
C ILE A 96 2.07 -2.23 6.87
N GLU A 97 1.06 -2.46 7.69
CA GLU A 97 0.48 -1.46 8.57
C GLU A 97 1.11 -1.50 9.97
N ASN A 98 1.06 -0.36 10.66
CA ASN A 98 1.48 -0.23 12.06
C ASN A 98 2.96 -0.62 12.34
N PRO A 99 3.95 -0.25 11.48
CA PRO A 99 5.33 -0.68 11.65
C PRO A 99 6.02 -0.17 12.93
N ASP A 100 5.40 0.78 13.62
CA ASP A 100 5.85 1.33 14.90
C ASP A 100 5.16 0.72 16.11
N SER A 101 4.22 -0.21 15.90
CA SER A 101 3.55 -0.95 16.97
C SER A 101 4.43 -2.10 17.48
N GLU A 102 4.21 -2.49 18.73
CA GLU A 102 4.78 -3.71 19.28
C GLU A 102 4.23 -4.94 18.53
N GLY A 103 5.04 -5.98 18.39
CA GLY A 103 4.66 -7.20 17.69
C GLY A 103 5.81 -7.79 16.90
N LYS A 104 5.54 -8.28 15.69
CA LYS A 104 6.56 -8.93 14.84
C LYS A 104 7.79 -8.06 14.56
N ILE A 105 7.63 -6.74 14.46
CA ILE A 105 8.77 -5.83 14.29
C ILE A 105 9.54 -5.63 15.60
N SER A 106 8.92 -5.79 16.77
CA SER A 106 9.64 -5.75 18.05
C SER A 106 10.47 -7.01 18.32
N GLU A 107 10.09 -8.15 17.73
CA GLU A 107 10.90 -9.39 17.75
C GLU A 107 12.16 -9.26 16.89
N HIS A 108 12.08 -8.43 15.86
CA HIS A 108 13.12 -8.13 14.88
C HIS A 108 13.22 -6.63 14.68
N ASN A 109 14.37 -6.11 14.27
CA ASN A 109 14.39 -4.72 13.81
C ASN A 109 13.57 -4.59 12.51
N LEU A 110 13.10 -3.36 12.22
CA LEU A 110 12.26 -3.09 11.05
C LEU A 110 12.86 -3.67 9.75
N PHE A 111 14.13 -3.45 9.52
CA PHE A 111 14.78 -3.85 8.26
C PHE A 111 14.94 -5.36 8.16
N GLU A 112 15.27 -6.05 9.26
CA GLU A 112 15.31 -7.53 9.31
C GLU A 112 13.94 -8.13 9.03
N PHE A 113 12.88 -7.56 9.59
CA PHE A 113 11.52 -7.98 9.29
C PHE A 113 11.19 -7.79 7.81
N LEU A 114 11.49 -6.61 7.24
CA LEU A 114 11.28 -6.35 5.81
C LEU A 114 12.09 -7.30 4.92
N GLU A 115 13.34 -7.59 5.26
CA GLU A 115 14.19 -8.53 4.53
C GLU A 115 13.67 -9.97 4.58
N SER A 116 12.94 -10.35 5.62
CA SER A 116 12.34 -11.69 5.74
C SER A 116 11.23 -11.92 4.71
N ILE A 117 10.51 -10.88 4.31
CA ILE A 117 9.42 -10.94 3.33
C ILE A 117 10.01 -10.98 1.91
N LYS A 118 9.70 -12.02 1.14
CA LYS A 118 10.31 -12.28 -0.18
C LYS A 118 9.47 -11.81 -1.37
N ILE A 119 8.21 -11.43 -1.16
CA ILE A 119 7.38 -10.82 -2.21
C ILE A 119 7.59 -9.29 -2.24
N LYS A 120 7.03 -8.61 -3.24
CA LYS A 120 6.96 -7.14 -3.27
C LYS A 120 6.24 -6.64 -2.03
N LYS A 121 6.77 -5.62 -1.41
CA LYS A 121 6.23 -5.11 -0.15
C LYS A 121 6.32 -3.61 -0.05
N GLY A 122 5.33 -3.01 0.60
CA GLY A 122 5.30 -1.59 0.92
C GLY A 122 4.94 -1.34 2.37
N ILE A 123 5.16 -0.13 2.83
CA ILE A 123 4.66 0.35 4.13
C ILE A 123 3.47 1.25 3.85
N ALA A 124 2.32 0.87 4.43
CA ALA A 124 1.05 1.56 4.31
C ALA A 124 0.97 2.79 5.23
N HIS A 125 0.22 3.79 4.82
CA HIS A 125 -0.24 4.99 5.58
C HIS A 125 0.63 5.42 6.78
N THR A 126 1.95 5.32 6.66
CA THR A 126 2.91 5.62 7.73
C THR A 126 3.82 6.78 7.36
N ASP A 127 4.01 7.72 8.30
CA ASP A 127 5.02 8.77 8.21
C ASP A 127 6.42 8.20 8.42
N LEU A 128 7.12 7.89 7.33
CA LEU A 128 8.46 7.29 7.41
C LEU A 128 9.56 8.28 7.80
N PHE A 129 9.35 9.60 7.67
CA PHE A 129 10.28 10.57 8.23
C PHE A 129 10.19 10.60 9.75
N ALA A 130 8.98 10.57 10.31
CA ALA A 130 8.80 10.43 11.75
C ALA A 130 9.31 9.06 12.27
N ALA A 131 9.14 7.99 11.48
CA ALA A 131 9.67 6.67 11.81
C ALA A 131 11.21 6.62 11.85
N ALA A 132 11.89 7.38 10.98
CA ALA A 132 13.34 7.54 11.00
C ALA A 132 13.79 8.31 12.26
N GLU A 133 13.13 9.42 12.56
CA GLU A 133 13.41 10.24 13.76
C GLU A 133 13.25 9.42 15.05
N LYS A 134 12.15 8.68 15.19
CA LYS A 134 11.88 7.79 16.33
C LYS A 134 13.00 6.75 16.55
N ARG A 135 13.67 6.33 15.46
CA ARG A 135 14.80 5.39 15.48
C ARG A 135 16.17 6.05 15.60
N ASN A 136 16.20 7.39 15.78
CA ASN A 136 17.43 8.19 15.79
C ASN A 136 18.31 7.95 14.54
N MET A 137 17.68 7.79 13.39
CA MET A 137 18.35 7.63 12.10
C MET A 137 18.20 8.89 11.25
N ALA A 138 19.26 9.27 10.53
CA ALA A 138 19.15 10.30 9.50
C ALA A 138 18.18 9.81 8.39
N PRO A 139 17.27 10.67 7.87
CA PRO A 139 16.33 10.25 6.82
C PRO A 139 17.03 9.63 5.60
N GLU A 140 18.15 10.16 5.17
CA GLU A 140 18.92 9.65 4.03
C GLU A 140 19.37 8.19 4.26
N GLU A 141 19.85 7.88 5.47
CA GLU A 141 20.25 6.52 5.84
C GLU A 141 19.05 5.61 5.93
N PHE A 142 17.96 6.06 6.58
CA PHE A 142 16.76 5.29 6.73
C PHE A 142 16.16 4.87 5.38
N PHE A 143 15.96 5.84 4.48
CA PHE A 143 15.38 5.56 3.17
C PHE A 143 16.32 4.76 2.26
N LYS A 144 17.65 4.93 2.40
CA LYS A 144 18.61 4.08 1.70
C LYS A 144 18.49 2.62 2.14
N ARG A 145 18.43 2.36 3.44
CA ARG A 145 18.21 1.01 3.98
C ARG A 145 16.86 0.46 3.55
N LEU A 146 15.81 1.28 3.54
CA LEU A 146 14.49 0.87 3.07
C LEU A 146 14.54 0.41 1.60
N ALA A 147 15.21 1.18 0.74
CA ALA A 147 15.41 0.83 -0.66
C ALA A 147 16.18 -0.50 -0.82
N ASP A 148 17.20 -0.73 0.00
CA ASP A 148 18.02 -1.95 -0.02
C ASP A 148 17.19 -3.21 0.35
N THR A 149 16.11 -3.07 1.15
CA THR A 149 15.16 -4.17 1.41
C THR A 149 14.17 -4.40 0.26
N GLY A 150 14.14 -3.53 -0.75
CA GLY A 150 13.17 -3.56 -1.84
C GLY A 150 11.76 -3.13 -1.42
N THR A 151 11.63 -2.38 -0.32
CA THR A 151 10.33 -1.91 0.19
C THR A 151 9.96 -0.57 -0.44
N PHE A 152 8.72 -0.44 -0.91
CA PHE A 152 8.18 0.82 -1.38
C PHE A 152 7.40 1.55 -0.27
N TRP A 153 7.14 2.85 -0.47
CA TRP A 153 6.40 3.68 0.46
C TRP A 153 5.08 4.15 -0.14
N GLU A 154 4.00 3.99 0.61
CA GLU A 154 2.68 4.44 0.18
C GLU A 154 2.42 5.91 0.56
N MET A 155 1.96 6.68 -0.42
CA MET A 155 1.21 7.91 -0.19
C MET A 155 -0.27 7.54 -0.11
N ASN A 156 -0.79 7.42 1.10
CA ASN A 156 -2.18 7.13 1.34
C ASN A 156 -3.01 8.41 1.21
N VAL A 157 -3.85 8.45 0.19
CA VAL A 157 -4.59 9.66 -0.18
C VAL A 157 -6.06 9.58 0.19
N ASN A 158 -6.41 8.74 1.17
CA ASN A 158 -7.79 8.61 1.63
C ASN A 158 -8.38 9.97 2.05
N TYR A 159 -9.68 10.07 1.89
CA TYR A 159 -10.49 11.18 2.37
C TYR A 159 -11.95 10.72 2.40
N ASP A 160 -12.30 9.90 3.37
CA ASP A 160 -13.56 9.21 3.46
C ASP A 160 -14.19 9.27 4.86
N SER A 161 -15.39 8.72 4.98
CA SER A 161 -16.16 8.73 6.22
C SER A 161 -15.53 7.87 7.34
N ILE A 162 -14.85 6.78 6.97
CA ILE A 162 -14.17 5.88 7.94
C ILE A 162 -13.00 6.60 8.59
N HIS A 163 -12.24 7.36 7.80
CA HIS A 163 -11.11 8.16 8.25
C HIS A 163 -11.50 9.58 8.69
N SER A 164 -12.81 9.82 8.92
CA SER A 164 -13.34 11.12 9.39
C SER A 164 -12.95 12.29 8.49
N TYR A 165 -12.82 12.06 7.18
CA TYR A 165 -12.41 13.05 6.18
C TYR A 165 -11.11 13.78 6.55
N ARG A 166 -10.12 13.05 7.06
CA ARG A 166 -8.82 13.59 7.43
C ARG A 166 -7.75 13.14 6.44
N GLU A 167 -6.98 14.09 5.97
CA GLU A 167 -5.81 13.80 5.14
C GLU A 167 -4.61 13.45 6.01
N HIS A 168 -3.77 12.56 5.50
CA HIS A 168 -2.49 12.27 6.14
C HIS A 168 -1.51 13.44 5.98
N GLU A 169 -1.07 14.01 7.10
CA GLU A 169 -0.15 15.15 7.10
C GLU A 169 1.22 14.83 6.45
N TYR A 170 1.69 13.59 6.53
CA TYR A 170 2.94 13.20 5.88
C TYR A 170 2.83 13.25 4.35
N VAL A 171 1.65 12.97 3.78
CA VAL A 171 1.38 13.08 2.34
C VAL A 171 1.49 14.53 1.90
N LYS A 172 0.82 15.45 2.62
CA LYS A 172 0.89 16.89 2.33
C LYS A 172 2.34 17.37 2.37
N ARG A 173 3.05 17.07 3.47
CA ARG A 173 4.45 17.45 3.63
C ARG A 173 5.34 16.92 2.51
N PHE A 174 5.16 15.67 2.11
CA PHE A 174 5.94 15.10 1.02
C PHE A 174 5.75 15.87 -0.29
N PHE A 175 4.50 16.18 -0.66
CA PHE A 175 4.21 16.88 -1.91
C PHE A 175 4.58 18.38 -1.88
N GLU A 176 4.72 18.97 -0.70
CA GLU A 176 5.12 20.37 -0.52
C GLU A 176 6.63 20.54 -0.29
N SER A 177 7.36 19.47 0.04
CA SER A 177 8.79 19.54 0.43
C SER A 177 9.72 19.00 -0.64
N GLU A 178 10.37 19.90 -1.40
CA GLU A 178 11.43 19.52 -2.33
C GLU A 178 12.57 18.74 -1.65
N THR A 179 12.87 19.06 -0.38
CA THR A 179 13.88 18.35 0.41
C THR A 179 13.50 16.89 0.63
N GLN A 180 12.25 16.61 1.05
CA GLN A 180 11.79 15.24 1.23
C GLN A 180 11.78 14.46 -0.10
N GLN A 181 11.28 15.09 -1.17
CA GLN A 181 11.27 14.50 -2.51
C GLN A 181 12.70 14.18 -2.98
N LYS A 182 13.67 15.08 -2.73
CA LYS A 182 15.08 14.84 -3.06
C LYS A 182 15.65 13.64 -2.30
N ILE A 183 15.42 13.52 -1.00
CA ILE A 183 15.85 12.37 -0.18
C ILE A 183 15.30 11.07 -0.74
N ILE A 184 14.00 11.01 -1.04
CA ILE A 184 13.37 9.82 -1.61
C ILE A 184 13.94 9.47 -2.99
N LYS A 185 14.13 10.47 -3.84
CA LYS A 185 14.72 10.29 -5.17
C LYS A 185 16.15 9.74 -5.09
N ASP A 186 16.98 10.32 -4.21
CA ASP A 186 18.38 9.93 -4.04
C ASP A 186 18.52 8.54 -3.39
N SER A 187 17.60 8.16 -2.50
CA SER A 187 17.56 6.82 -1.89
C SER A 187 17.20 5.71 -2.86
N GLY A 188 16.39 6.03 -3.89
CA GLY A 188 15.88 5.07 -4.85
C GLY A 188 14.65 4.29 -4.39
N VAL A 189 14.04 4.65 -3.27
CA VAL A 189 12.74 4.08 -2.81
C VAL A 189 11.67 4.34 -3.86
N TYR A 190 10.86 3.32 -4.12
CA TYR A 190 9.66 3.48 -4.94
C TYR A 190 8.51 4.03 -4.11
N VAL A 191 7.66 4.86 -4.73
CA VAL A 191 6.49 5.46 -4.08
C VAL A 191 5.23 5.00 -4.79
N SER A 192 4.22 4.58 -4.02
CA SER A 192 2.89 4.22 -4.52
C SER A 192 1.84 5.24 -4.10
N ILE A 193 0.70 5.20 -4.77
CA ILE A 193 -0.55 5.83 -4.34
C ILE A 193 -1.51 4.73 -3.92
N GLY A 194 -2.16 4.90 -2.77
CA GLY A 194 -3.26 4.08 -2.29
C GLY A 194 -4.37 4.96 -1.73
N PHE A 195 -5.62 4.61 -2.04
CA PHE A 195 -6.77 5.34 -1.48
C PHE A 195 -7.24 4.74 -0.15
N ASP A 196 -6.94 3.46 0.11
CA ASP A 196 -7.40 2.73 1.29
C ASP A 196 -8.94 2.73 1.38
N GLY A 197 -9.56 2.48 0.22
CA GLY A 197 -11.00 2.57 0.06
C GLY A 197 -11.74 1.42 0.72
N HIS A 198 -12.76 1.74 1.53
CA HIS A 198 -13.58 0.76 2.26
C HIS A 198 -15.03 0.70 1.78
N ARG A 199 -15.48 1.73 1.04
CA ARG A 199 -16.84 1.86 0.52
C ARG A 199 -16.82 2.57 -0.82
N ILE A 200 -17.62 2.05 -1.74
CA ILE A 200 -17.69 2.59 -3.09
C ILE A 200 -18.25 4.02 -3.14
N GLU A 201 -19.20 4.34 -2.24
CA GLU A 201 -19.77 5.67 -2.14
C GLU A 201 -18.79 6.74 -1.69
N ASP A 202 -17.74 6.36 -0.97
CA ASP A 202 -16.69 7.26 -0.48
C ASP A 202 -15.47 7.33 -1.42
N TYR A 203 -15.41 6.50 -2.48
CA TYR A 203 -14.24 6.42 -3.35
C TYR A 203 -14.09 7.65 -4.25
N LEU A 204 -13.00 8.37 -4.07
CA LEU A 204 -12.69 9.62 -4.80
C LEU A 204 -11.64 9.40 -5.89
N GLY A 205 -12.04 8.82 -7.03
CA GLY A 205 -11.14 8.53 -8.14
C GLY A 205 -10.41 9.76 -8.68
N ASP A 206 -11.06 10.91 -8.76
CA ASP A 206 -10.43 12.17 -9.20
C ASP A 206 -9.27 12.57 -8.28
N ARG A 207 -9.42 12.34 -6.97
CA ARG A 207 -8.37 12.58 -5.99
C ARG A 207 -7.17 11.65 -6.21
N VAL A 208 -7.43 10.37 -6.44
CA VAL A 208 -6.37 9.41 -6.76
C VAL A 208 -5.61 9.83 -8.01
N ILE A 209 -6.32 10.24 -9.06
CA ILE A 209 -5.71 10.75 -10.31
C ILE A 209 -4.88 12.01 -10.06
N GLU A 210 -5.39 12.94 -9.27
CA GLU A 210 -4.67 14.18 -8.91
C GLU A 210 -3.33 13.86 -8.24
N TYR A 211 -3.34 12.97 -7.23
CA TYR A 211 -2.12 12.62 -6.52
C TYR A 211 -1.13 11.79 -7.37
N ASN A 212 -1.62 10.96 -8.30
CA ASN A 212 -0.76 10.33 -9.29
C ASN A 212 -0.03 11.37 -10.18
N LYS A 213 -0.74 12.41 -10.63
CA LYS A 213 -0.13 13.51 -11.39
C LYS A 213 0.90 14.29 -10.57
N LYS A 214 0.60 14.57 -9.31
CA LYS A 214 1.55 15.19 -8.38
C LYS A 214 2.80 14.32 -8.20
N LEU A 215 2.61 13.01 -8.03
CA LEU A 215 3.73 12.07 -7.86
C LEU A 215 4.62 12.03 -9.11
N GLU A 216 4.04 12.02 -10.30
CA GLU A 216 4.80 12.08 -11.56
C GLU A 216 5.68 13.33 -11.65
N GLN A 217 5.20 14.48 -11.16
CA GLN A 217 5.94 15.74 -11.17
C GLN A 217 7.15 15.76 -10.22
N THR A 218 7.15 14.95 -9.15
CA THR A 218 8.29 14.88 -8.22
C THR A 218 9.54 14.25 -8.83
N GLY A 219 9.36 13.41 -9.86
CA GLY A 219 10.45 12.66 -10.49
C GLY A 219 11.05 11.56 -9.61
N VAL A 220 10.38 11.14 -8.53
CA VAL A 220 10.72 9.93 -7.76
C VAL A 220 10.34 8.68 -8.54
N LYS A 221 10.93 7.54 -8.19
CA LYS A 221 10.55 6.25 -8.76
C LYS A 221 9.15 5.85 -8.29
N THR A 222 8.30 5.44 -9.20
CA THR A 222 6.91 5.07 -8.91
C THR A 222 6.72 3.56 -8.89
N ALA A 223 5.91 3.05 -7.98
CA ALA A 223 5.75 1.62 -7.73
C ALA A 223 5.09 0.87 -8.90
N ASP A 224 4.46 1.55 -9.88
CA ASP A 224 3.98 0.92 -11.10
C ASP A 224 5.10 0.25 -11.93
N LEU A 225 6.34 0.65 -11.71
CA LEU A 225 7.52 0.02 -12.32
C LEU A 225 7.87 -1.36 -11.72
N LEU A 226 7.27 -1.71 -10.58
CA LEU A 226 7.45 -2.99 -9.91
C LEU A 226 6.48 -4.07 -10.44
N PHE A 227 5.40 -3.67 -11.10
CA PHE A 227 4.30 -4.51 -11.57
C PHE A 227 4.09 -4.37 -13.07
#